data_24e1c9d8e7a1409b04fb750cbbf7700f
#
_entry.id   24e1c9d8e7a1409b04fb750cbbf7700f
#
_cell.length_a   1.000
_cell.length_b   1.000
_cell.length_c   1.000
_cell.angle_alpha   90.00
_cell.angle_beta   90.00
_cell.angle_gamma   90.00
#
_symmetry.space_group_name_H-M   'P 1'
#
loop_
_entity.id
_entity.type
_entity.pdbx_description
1 polymer ?
#
loop_
_entity_poly.entity_id
_entity_poly.type
_entity_poly.pdbx_seq_one_letter_code
_entity_poly.pdbx_strand_id
1 'polypeptide(L)'
;MGKSDMEEYRDDKKSKLYYMDEILHKISSMSQAENEKQLDDITPSILKSVGKYTAADRAYIFEWSSEKKESFKNTFEWCASGIKPQIQNLQKVPVCLMQNWVETFIQKKNIIIYDLEEIAEETPQEYEILKPQNIHALIAVPIYTNHKFIGFIGLDNPDLNQNMVSMNLLSDVGCHMGSVRENLRMMKALEDALETANLNGEIIDSISKLYWLIYRMNLETGTYEEISAGNEMHKPVSY
;
A
#
# COMPACT_ATOMS: atom_id res chain seq x y z
N MET A 1 -31.30 19.25 -26.52
CA MET A 1 -30.43 18.06 -26.47
C MET A 1 -30.71 17.25 -27.72
N GLY A 2 -29.76 17.18 -28.64
CA GLY A 2 -29.92 16.49 -29.93
C GLY A 2 -29.83 14.97 -29.76
N LYS A 3 -30.23 14.19 -30.79
CA LYS A 3 -30.09 12.73 -30.79
C LYS A 3 -28.63 12.29 -30.60
N SER A 4 -27.69 13.03 -31.19
CA SER A 4 -26.24 12.78 -31.04
C SER A 4 -25.76 12.94 -29.59
N ASP A 5 -26.22 14.00 -28.90
CA ASP A 5 -25.85 14.27 -27.47
C ASP A 5 -26.38 13.18 -26.54
N MET A 6 -27.53 12.59 -26.89
CA MET A 6 -28.13 11.49 -26.11
C MET A 6 -27.43 10.14 -26.32
N GLU A 7 -26.90 9.88 -27.51
CA GLU A 7 -26.12 8.69 -27.81
C GLU A 7 -24.76 8.78 -27.15
N GLU A 8 -24.06 9.89 -27.25
CA GLU A 8 -22.77 10.14 -26.59
C GLU A 8 -22.90 10.03 -25.06
N TYR A 9 -23.93 10.62 -24.44
CA TYR A 9 -24.22 10.50 -23.03
C TYR A 9 -24.49 9.05 -22.59
N ARG A 10 -25.18 8.26 -23.42
CA ARG A 10 -25.44 6.84 -23.15
C ARG A 10 -24.17 6.00 -23.20
N ASP A 11 -23.29 6.26 -24.16
CA ASP A 11 -22.04 5.53 -24.34
C ASP A 11 -21.06 5.89 -23.22
N ASP A 12 -20.97 7.15 -22.79
CA ASP A 12 -20.15 7.56 -21.62
C ASP A 12 -20.64 6.86 -20.34
N LYS A 13 -21.95 6.89 -20.08
CA LYS A 13 -22.53 6.24 -18.92
C LYS A 13 -22.30 4.72 -18.92
N LYS A 14 -22.39 4.06 -20.06
CA LYS A 14 -22.15 2.63 -20.21
C LYS A 14 -20.67 2.31 -19.99
N SER A 15 -19.79 3.15 -20.50
CA SER A 15 -18.33 3.02 -20.31
C SER A 15 -17.95 3.19 -18.84
N LYS A 16 -18.49 4.18 -18.14
CA LYS A 16 -18.26 4.40 -16.69
C LYS A 16 -18.76 3.22 -15.85
N LEU A 17 -19.96 2.70 -16.16
CA LEU A 17 -20.48 1.52 -15.46
C LEU A 17 -19.57 0.30 -15.64
N TYR A 18 -19.07 0.09 -16.86
CA TYR A 18 -18.12 -0.99 -17.16
C TYR A 18 -16.83 -0.85 -16.33
N TYR A 19 -16.20 0.32 -16.29
CA TYR A 19 -14.98 0.51 -15.52
C TYR A 19 -15.21 0.41 -14.01
N MET A 20 -16.36 0.86 -13.50
CA MET A 20 -16.70 0.67 -12.10
C MET A 20 -16.80 -0.82 -11.74
N ASP A 21 -17.49 -1.60 -12.56
CA ASP A 21 -17.59 -3.06 -12.38
C ASP A 21 -16.20 -3.74 -12.41
N GLU A 22 -15.35 -3.36 -13.38
CA GLU A 22 -13.96 -3.81 -13.43
C GLU A 22 -13.18 -3.47 -12.15
N ILE A 23 -13.33 -2.26 -11.61
CA ILE A 23 -12.65 -1.86 -10.38
C ILE A 23 -13.10 -2.72 -9.20
N LEU A 24 -14.41 -2.95 -9.05
CA LEU A 24 -14.96 -3.78 -7.98
C LEU A 24 -14.44 -5.23 -8.06
N HIS A 25 -14.41 -5.80 -9.27
CA HIS A 25 -13.84 -7.13 -9.48
C HIS A 25 -12.35 -7.20 -9.11
N LYS A 26 -11.56 -6.18 -9.48
CA LYS A 26 -10.13 -6.13 -9.18
C LYS A 26 -9.85 -5.90 -7.68
N ILE A 27 -10.66 -5.08 -7.01
CA ILE A 27 -10.59 -4.95 -5.54
C ILE A 27 -10.86 -6.32 -4.88
N SER A 28 -11.87 -7.06 -5.35
CA SER A 28 -12.12 -8.42 -4.87
C SER A 28 -10.94 -9.36 -5.11
N SER A 29 -10.29 -9.26 -6.28
CA SER A 29 -9.10 -10.06 -6.61
C SER A 29 -7.90 -9.69 -5.74
N MET A 30 -7.74 -8.42 -5.35
CA MET A 30 -6.69 -8.01 -4.39
C MET A 30 -6.81 -8.76 -3.06
N SER A 31 -8.05 -8.96 -2.57
CA SER A 31 -8.30 -9.69 -1.31
C SER A 31 -7.87 -11.15 -1.35
N GLN A 32 -7.70 -11.70 -2.55
CA GLN A 32 -7.29 -13.08 -2.78
C GLN A 32 -5.78 -13.23 -3.02
N ALA A 33 -5.03 -12.12 -2.99
CA ALA A 33 -3.59 -12.16 -3.14
C ALA A 33 -2.94 -12.91 -1.95
N GLU A 34 -2.12 -13.89 -2.24
CA GLU A 34 -1.42 -14.73 -1.26
C GLU A 34 -0.03 -14.17 -0.90
N ASN A 35 0.46 -13.22 -1.70
CA ASN A 35 1.75 -12.58 -1.48
C ASN A 35 1.80 -11.17 -2.11
N GLU A 36 2.81 -10.39 -1.72
CA GLU A 36 2.99 -9.01 -2.21
C GLU A 36 3.14 -8.95 -3.73
N LYS A 37 3.78 -9.96 -4.36
CA LYS A 37 3.95 -9.99 -5.81
C LYS A 37 2.61 -10.08 -6.55
N GLN A 38 1.70 -10.92 -6.10
CA GLN A 38 0.35 -11.02 -6.71
C GLN A 38 -0.42 -9.71 -6.57
N LEU A 39 -0.29 -9.03 -5.42
CA LEU A 39 -0.88 -7.70 -5.21
C LEU A 39 -0.29 -6.68 -6.17
N ASP A 40 1.03 -6.67 -6.32
CA ASP A 40 1.74 -5.76 -7.21
C ASP A 40 1.39 -6.02 -8.68
N ASP A 41 1.21 -7.28 -9.09
CA ASP A 41 0.80 -7.67 -10.46
C ASP A 41 -0.62 -7.18 -10.81
N ILE A 42 -1.53 -7.10 -9.84
CA ILE A 42 -2.91 -6.62 -10.01
C ILE A 42 -2.98 -5.08 -10.05
N THR A 43 -2.14 -4.40 -9.29
CA THR A 43 -2.20 -2.94 -9.06
C THR A 43 -2.21 -2.10 -10.34
N PRO A 44 -1.37 -2.33 -11.37
CA PRO A 44 -1.40 -1.56 -12.61
C PRO A 44 -2.76 -1.64 -13.34
N SER A 45 -3.41 -2.80 -13.25
CA SER A 45 -4.71 -3.00 -13.88
C SER A 45 -5.83 -2.24 -13.19
N ILE A 46 -5.73 -2.05 -11.87
CA ILE A 46 -6.66 -1.23 -11.09
C ILE A 46 -6.47 0.24 -11.44
N LEU A 47 -5.23 0.73 -11.42
CA LEU A 47 -4.93 2.11 -11.81
C LEU A 47 -5.43 2.44 -13.21
N LYS A 48 -5.30 1.50 -14.15
CA LYS A 48 -5.86 1.65 -15.50
C LYS A 48 -7.38 1.84 -15.49
N SER A 49 -8.11 1.04 -14.72
CA SER A 49 -9.57 1.12 -14.66
C SER A 49 -10.02 2.39 -13.93
N VAL A 50 -9.32 2.77 -12.85
CA VAL A 50 -9.56 4.03 -12.13
C VAL A 50 -9.29 5.23 -13.02
N GLY A 51 -8.14 5.30 -13.70
CA GLY A 51 -7.80 6.39 -14.60
C GLY A 51 -8.80 6.55 -15.74
N LYS A 52 -9.28 5.45 -16.32
CA LYS A 52 -10.30 5.48 -17.37
C LYS A 52 -11.68 5.90 -16.85
N TYR A 53 -12.07 5.43 -15.66
CA TYR A 53 -13.32 5.81 -15.02
C TYR A 53 -13.38 7.32 -14.74
N THR A 54 -12.27 7.88 -14.27
CA THR A 54 -12.13 9.28 -13.87
C THR A 54 -11.72 10.20 -15.02
N ALA A 55 -11.51 9.65 -16.21
CA ALA A 55 -10.98 10.35 -17.40
C ALA A 55 -9.64 11.08 -17.10
N ALA A 56 -8.82 10.53 -16.20
CA ALA A 56 -7.55 11.11 -15.81
C ALA A 56 -6.46 10.86 -16.86
N ASP A 57 -5.48 11.75 -16.91
CA ASP A 57 -4.26 11.58 -17.70
C ASP A 57 -3.34 10.51 -17.10
N ARG A 58 -3.20 10.50 -15.77
CA ARG A 58 -2.42 9.53 -15.02
C ARG A 58 -3.17 9.10 -13.76
N ALA A 59 -2.94 7.85 -13.37
CA ALA A 59 -3.27 7.32 -12.06
C ALA A 59 -2.01 6.67 -11.47
N TYR A 60 -1.66 6.97 -10.24
CA TYR A 60 -0.38 6.57 -9.67
C TYR A 60 -0.43 6.31 -8.18
N ILE A 61 0.60 5.59 -7.69
CA ILE A 61 0.81 5.36 -6.27
C ILE A 61 2.23 5.78 -5.91
N PHE A 62 2.32 6.58 -4.85
CA PHE A 62 3.57 6.93 -4.21
C PHE A 62 3.67 6.28 -2.84
N GLU A 63 4.84 5.73 -2.55
CA GLU A 63 5.14 5.12 -1.26
C GLU A 63 6.46 5.69 -0.72
N TRP A 64 6.68 5.53 0.59
CA TRP A 64 7.97 5.85 1.17
C TRP A 64 9.08 5.06 0.50
N SER A 65 10.17 5.72 0.10
CA SER A 65 11.31 5.07 -0.54
C SER A 65 12.12 4.21 0.43
N SER A 66 12.02 4.49 1.74
CA SER A 66 12.72 3.79 2.81
C SER A 66 12.02 3.98 4.16
N GLU A 67 12.40 3.18 5.15
CA GLU A 67 11.93 3.31 6.53
C GLU A 67 12.25 4.68 7.17
N LYS A 68 13.29 5.37 6.70
CA LYS A 68 13.66 6.72 7.18
C LYS A 68 12.68 7.79 6.74
N LYS A 69 11.80 7.50 5.77
CA LYS A 69 10.76 8.41 5.28
C LYS A 69 11.27 9.78 4.81
N GLU A 70 12.43 9.80 4.18
CA GLU A 70 13.05 11.02 3.68
C GLU A 70 12.58 11.40 2.27
N SER A 71 12.06 10.45 1.53
CA SER A 71 11.56 10.65 0.16
C SER A 71 10.45 9.67 -0.20
N PHE A 72 9.64 10.06 -1.18
CA PHE A 72 8.68 9.19 -1.85
C PHE A 72 9.26 8.63 -3.15
N LYS A 73 8.74 7.49 -3.57
CA LYS A 73 8.93 6.93 -4.91
C LYS A 73 7.57 6.66 -5.54
N ASN A 74 7.45 6.93 -6.83
CA ASN A 74 6.34 6.44 -7.63
C ASN A 74 6.52 4.95 -7.87
N THR A 75 5.69 4.13 -7.24
CA THR A 75 5.78 2.66 -7.33
C THR A 75 4.95 2.09 -8.46
N PHE A 76 3.82 2.71 -8.75
CA PHE A 76 2.93 2.30 -9.82
C PHE A 76 2.38 3.53 -10.55
N GLU A 77 2.31 3.45 -11.87
CA GLU A 77 1.75 4.49 -12.71
C GLU A 77 1.03 3.86 -13.90
N TRP A 78 -0.15 4.38 -14.19
CA TRP A 78 -0.85 4.20 -15.45
C TRP A 78 -0.99 5.56 -16.14
N CYS A 79 -0.80 5.59 -17.45
CA CYS A 79 -0.97 6.78 -18.29
C CYS A 79 -2.02 6.53 -19.37
N ALA A 80 -2.82 7.56 -19.67
CA ALA A 80 -3.69 7.57 -20.82
C ALA A 80 -2.88 7.60 -22.13
N SER A 81 -3.54 7.29 -23.24
CA SER A 81 -2.88 7.28 -24.55
C SER A 81 -2.32 8.66 -24.90
N GLY A 82 -1.03 8.72 -25.24
CA GLY A 82 -0.34 9.97 -25.59
C GLY A 82 0.26 10.72 -24.39
N ILE A 83 0.01 10.29 -23.16
CA ILE A 83 0.57 10.88 -21.94
C ILE A 83 1.92 10.23 -21.62
N LYS A 84 2.95 11.07 -21.36
CA LYS A 84 4.29 10.59 -21.02
C LYS A 84 4.35 10.06 -19.58
N PRO A 85 4.87 8.87 -19.36
CA PRO A 85 5.13 8.36 -18.00
C PRO A 85 6.14 9.23 -17.26
N GLN A 86 5.92 9.37 -15.94
CA GLN A 86 6.83 10.07 -15.03
C GLN A 86 7.46 9.14 -13.98
N ILE A 87 7.05 7.90 -13.94
CA ILE A 87 7.49 6.92 -12.92
C ILE A 87 9.03 6.87 -12.79
N GLN A 88 9.78 6.93 -13.88
CA GLN A 88 11.25 6.89 -13.84
C GLN A 88 11.87 8.18 -13.28
N ASN A 89 11.20 9.32 -13.46
CA ASN A 89 11.66 10.62 -12.99
C ASN A 89 11.35 10.84 -11.50
N LEU A 90 10.37 10.11 -10.95
CA LEU A 90 9.82 10.31 -9.62
C LEU A 90 10.17 9.16 -8.65
N GLN A 91 11.37 8.57 -8.80
CA GLN A 91 11.84 7.48 -7.95
C GLN A 91 12.40 7.94 -6.59
N LYS A 92 12.70 9.24 -6.46
CA LYS A 92 13.22 9.83 -5.22
C LYS A 92 12.78 11.28 -5.10
N VAL A 93 11.53 11.50 -4.68
CA VAL A 93 10.97 12.84 -4.44
C VAL A 93 11.20 13.19 -2.97
N PRO A 94 12.05 14.18 -2.64
CA PRO A 94 12.35 14.55 -1.27
C PRO A 94 11.11 15.08 -0.54
N VAL A 95 10.92 14.66 0.71
CA VAL A 95 9.76 15.07 1.54
C VAL A 95 9.69 16.58 1.73
N CYS A 96 10.84 17.27 1.81
CA CYS A 96 10.87 18.71 1.95
C CYS A 96 10.19 19.48 0.80
N LEU A 97 10.05 18.85 -0.36
CA LEU A 97 9.33 19.43 -1.51
C LEU A 97 7.82 19.16 -1.47
N MET A 98 7.35 18.28 -0.56
CA MET A 98 5.95 17.87 -0.41
C MET A 98 5.52 17.90 1.06
N GLN A 99 6.10 18.78 1.86
CA GLN A 99 5.86 18.81 3.30
C GLN A 99 4.38 19.09 3.63
N ASN A 100 3.74 20.04 2.93
CA ASN A 100 2.32 20.36 3.10
C ASN A 100 1.43 19.16 2.79
N TRP A 101 1.81 18.35 1.81
CA TRP A 101 1.08 17.12 1.47
C TRP A 101 1.17 16.11 2.60
N VAL A 102 2.38 15.89 3.14
CA VAL A 102 2.60 14.96 4.25
C VAL A 102 1.81 15.39 5.48
N GLU A 103 1.84 16.69 5.84
CA GLU A 103 1.08 17.24 6.96
C GLU A 103 -0.43 17.06 6.77
N THR A 104 -0.94 17.32 5.55
CA THR A 104 -2.34 17.12 5.17
C THR A 104 -2.72 15.65 5.27
N PHE A 105 -1.90 14.74 4.75
CA PHE A 105 -2.14 13.31 4.82
C PHE A 105 -2.09 12.76 6.24
N ILE A 106 -1.16 13.20 7.09
CA ILE A 106 -1.12 12.81 8.50
C ILE A 106 -2.42 13.20 9.23
N GLN A 107 -3.04 14.33 8.84
CA GLN A 107 -4.36 14.76 9.34
C GLN A 107 -5.53 13.99 8.73
N LYS A 108 -5.28 12.97 7.91
CA LYS A 108 -6.29 12.16 7.19
C LYS A 108 -7.14 12.98 6.24
N LYS A 109 -6.58 14.04 5.66
CA LYS A 109 -7.23 14.87 4.65
C LYS A 109 -6.72 14.51 3.27
N ASN A 110 -7.59 14.68 2.27
CA ASN A 110 -7.25 14.53 0.86
C ASN A 110 -6.72 15.86 0.31
N ILE A 111 -5.96 15.80 -0.78
CA ILE A 111 -5.50 16.96 -1.52
C ILE A 111 -6.30 17.03 -2.81
N ILE A 112 -6.82 18.20 -3.12
CA ILE A 112 -7.45 18.52 -4.40
C ILE A 112 -6.89 19.86 -4.86
N ILE A 113 -6.32 19.86 -6.05
CA ILE A 113 -5.92 21.07 -6.76
C ILE A 113 -6.84 21.20 -7.96
N TYR A 114 -7.69 22.21 -7.95
CA TYR A 114 -8.64 22.47 -9.03
C TYR A 114 -8.00 23.19 -10.22
N ASP A 115 -7.07 24.08 -9.92
CA ASP A 115 -6.25 24.77 -10.90
C ASP A 115 -4.84 24.93 -10.31
N LEU A 116 -3.84 24.38 -10.99
CA LEU A 116 -2.45 24.44 -10.54
C LEU A 116 -1.91 25.87 -10.45
N GLU A 117 -2.41 26.79 -11.29
CA GLU A 117 -1.98 28.18 -11.28
C GLU A 117 -2.36 28.90 -9.97
N GLU A 118 -3.44 28.48 -9.32
CA GLU A 118 -3.89 29.09 -8.05
C GLU A 118 -2.92 28.84 -6.90
N ILE A 119 -2.16 27.74 -6.94
CA ILE A 119 -1.21 27.40 -5.86
C ILE A 119 0.22 27.94 -6.10
N ALA A 120 0.47 28.57 -7.25
CA ALA A 120 1.83 28.98 -7.63
C ALA A 120 2.48 29.95 -6.62
N GLU A 121 1.70 30.85 -5.99
CA GLU A 121 2.19 31.78 -4.98
C GLU A 121 2.22 31.18 -3.56
N GLU A 122 1.26 30.32 -3.24
CA GLU A 122 1.11 29.76 -1.90
C GLU A 122 2.08 28.59 -1.63
N THR A 123 2.29 27.73 -2.63
CA THR A 123 3.15 26.54 -2.56
C THR A 123 4.06 26.42 -3.77
N PRO A 124 5.00 27.35 -3.97
CA PRO A 124 5.83 27.41 -5.18
C PRO A 124 6.68 26.14 -5.40
N GLN A 125 7.09 25.46 -4.32
CA GLN A 125 7.88 24.23 -4.43
C GLN A 125 7.05 23.08 -5.05
N GLU A 126 5.78 22.98 -4.69
CA GLU A 126 4.85 21.99 -5.26
C GLU A 126 4.54 22.32 -6.71
N TYR A 127 4.28 23.60 -6.98
CA TYR A 127 4.04 24.10 -8.35
C TYR A 127 5.19 23.75 -9.30
N GLU A 128 6.45 23.99 -8.88
CA GLU A 128 7.65 23.71 -9.69
C GLU A 128 7.83 22.20 -10.00
N ILE A 129 7.31 21.31 -9.15
CA ILE A 129 7.33 19.87 -9.42
C ILE A 129 6.21 19.46 -10.38
N LEU A 130 5.02 20.05 -10.24
CA LEU A 130 3.82 19.62 -10.95
C LEU A 130 3.73 20.22 -12.35
N LYS A 131 4.09 21.49 -12.51
CA LYS A 131 4.00 22.24 -13.77
C LYS A 131 4.70 21.60 -14.97
N PRO A 132 5.97 21.09 -14.84
CA PRO A 132 6.68 20.46 -15.96
C PRO A 132 6.03 19.17 -16.46
N GLN A 133 5.11 18.60 -15.68
CA GLN A 133 4.42 17.35 -15.98
C GLN A 133 3.10 17.55 -16.73
N ASN A 134 2.77 18.80 -17.13
CA ASN A 134 1.48 19.20 -17.72
C ASN A 134 0.28 18.88 -16.81
N ILE A 135 0.48 19.01 -15.51
CA ILE A 135 -0.61 18.88 -14.53
C ILE A 135 -1.29 20.24 -14.42
N HIS A 136 -2.61 20.24 -14.57
CA HIS A 136 -3.48 21.42 -14.41
C HIS A 136 -4.34 21.28 -13.15
N ALA A 137 -4.74 20.05 -12.87
CA ALA A 137 -5.54 19.71 -11.72
C ALA A 137 -5.11 18.34 -11.19
N LEU A 138 -5.31 18.08 -9.90
CA LEU A 138 -5.03 16.74 -9.34
C LEU A 138 -5.91 16.43 -8.14
N ILE A 139 -6.02 15.13 -7.87
CA ILE A 139 -6.59 14.59 -6.64
C ILE A 139 -5.58 13.60 -6.07
N ALA A 140 -5.26 13.72 -4.78
CA ALA A 140 -4.42 12.76 -4.08
C ALA A 140 -5.04 12.38 -2.73
N VAL A 141 -5.02 11.09 -2.44
CA VAL A 141 -5.65 10.47 -1.27
C VAL A 141 -4.64 9.62 -0.53
N PRO A 142 -4.48 9.76 0.79
CA PRO A 142 -3.51 8.99 1.56
C PRO A 142 -3.88 7.52 1.69
N ILE A 143 -2.87 6.68 1.72
CA ILE A 143 -2.96 5.24 2.01
C ILE A 143 -2.44 4.99 3.43
N TYR A 144 -3.19 4.23 4.21
CA TYR A 144 -2.83 3.87 5.58
C TYR A 144 -2.78 2.37 5.77
N THR A 145 -1.90 1.97 6.70
CA THR A 145 -1.80 0.62 7.24
C THR A 145 -1.68 0.74 8.75
N ASN A 146 -2.56 0.08 9.53
CA ASN A 146 -2.58 0.21 10.99
C ASN A 146 -2.53 1.67 11.47
N HIS A 147 -3.34 2.52 10.88
CA HIS A 147 -3.39 3.97 11.15
C HIS A 147 -2.10 4.74 10.84
N LYS A 148 -1.09 4.10 10.25
CA LYS A 148 0.15 4.75 9.83
C LYS A 148 0.06 5.14 8.36
N PHE A 149 0.40 6.36 8.04
CA PHE A 149 0.52 6.83 6.67
C PHE A 149 1.70 6.13 5.97
N ILE A 150 1.42 5.43 4.87
CA ILE A 150 2.42 4.64 4.13
C ILE A 150 2.69 5.18 2.72
N GLY A 151 1.80 6.00 2.19
CA GLY A 151 1.88 6.52 0.84
C GLY A 151 0.56 7.14 0.41
N PHE A 152 0.44 7.47 -0.86
CA PHE A 152 -0.78 8.05 -1.42
C PHE A 152 -1.04 7.54 -2.83
N ILE A 153 -2.32 7.56 -3.22
CA ILE A 153 -2.81 7.29 -4.58
C ILE A 153 -3.33 8.60 -5.16
N GLY A 154 -3.02 8.88 -6.41
CA GLY A 154 -3.40 10.14 -7.04
C GLY A 154 -3.81 10.01 -8.49
N LEU A 155 -4.43 11.08 -8.98
CA LEU A 155 -4.88 11.29 -10.36
C LEU A 155 -4.40 12.65 -10.83
N ASP A 156 -3.83 12.71 -12.01
CA ASP A 156 -3.55 13.96 -12.72
C ASP A 156 -4.64 14.22 -13.74
N ASN A 157 -5.10 15.47 -13.81
CA ASN A 157 -6.09 15.98 -14.74
C ASN A 157 -7.37 15.13 -14.83
N PRO A 158 -7.97 14.71 -13.68
CA PRO A 158 -9.23 13.96 -13.71
C PRO A 158 -10.41 14.85 -14.11
N ASP A 159 -11.54 14.24 -14.50
CA ASP A 159 -12.81 14.97 -14.62
C ASP A 159 -13.27 15.47 -13.25
N LEU A 160 -13.03 16.75 -12.97
CA LEU A 160 -13.34 17.38 -11.69
C LEU A 160 -14.85 17.54 -11.42
N ASN A 161 -15.72 17.37 -12.40
CA ASN A 161 -17.17 17.35 -12.18
C ASN A 161 -17.59 16.16 -11.30
N GLN A 162 -16.71 15.17 -11.16
CA GLN A 162 -16.93 13.98 -10.35
C GLN A 162 -15.89 13.82 -9.21
N ASN A 163 -15.30 14.91 -8.75
CA ASN A 163 -14.23 14.91 -7.76
C ASN A 163 -14.56 14.10 -6.49
N MET A 164 -15.79 14.24 -5.94
CA MET A 164 -16.23 13.47 -4.76
C MET A 164 -16.24 11.97 -5.02
N VAL A 165 -16.72 11.54 -6.19
CA VAL A 165 -16.73 10.11 -6.57
C VAL A 165 -15.31 9.61 -6.77
N SER A 166 -14.47 10.39 -7.44
CA SER A 166 -13.06 10.06 -7.66
C SER A 166 -12.29 9.92 -6.33
N MET A 167 -12.49 10.84 -5.39
CA MET A 167 -11.88 10.76 -4.06
C MET A 167 -12.32 9.51 -3.28
N ASN A 168 -13.62 9.23 -3.25
CA ASN A 168 -14.14 8.05 -2.57
C ASN A 168 -13.57 6.77 -3.19
N LEU A 169 -13.55 6.69 -4.52
CA LEU A 169 -12.99 5.54 -5.23
C LEU A 169 -11.50 5.34 -4.92
N LEU A 170 -10.70 6.42 -4.93
CA LEU A 170 -9.28 6.35 -4.55
C LEU A 170 -9.12 5.94 -3.09
N SER A 171 -9.96 6.46 -2.19
CA SER A 171 -9.95 6.10 -0.77
C SER A 171 -10.25 4.61 -0.57
N ASP A 172 -11.24 4.08 -1.28
CA ASP A 172 -11.61 2.67 -1.21
C ASP A 172 -10.48 1.77 -1.73
N VAL A 173 -9.91 2.10 -2.89
CA VAL A 173 -8.77 1.36 -3.46
C VAL A 173 -7.56 1.42 -2.52
N GLY A 174 -7.21 2.60 -2.03
CA GLY A 174 -6.05 2.80 -1.14
C GLY A 174 -6.22 2.10 0.20
N CYS A 175 -7.42 2.19 0.81
CA CYS A 175 -7.74 1.51 2.07
C CYS A 175 -7.66 -0.01 1.91
N HIS A 176 -8.22 -0.53 0.82
CA HIS A 176 -8.21 -1.96 0.55
C HIS A 176 -6.79 -2.48 0.32
N MET A 177 -6.01 -1.78 -0.51
CA MET A 177 -4.60 -2.09 -0.75
C MET A 177 -3.78 -2.10 0.56
N GLY A 178 -3.94 -1.06 1.38
CA GLY A 178 -3.26 -0.98 2.67
C GLY A 178 -3.60 -2.16 3.59
N SER A 179 -4.88 -2.54 3.64
CA SER A 179 -5.36 -3.67 4.44
C SER A 179 -4.81 -5.01 3.96
N VAL A 180 -4.81 -5.25 2.65
CA VAL A 180 -4.26 -6.48 2.05
C VAL A 180 -2.76 -6.58 2.32
N ARG A 181 -1.99 -5.51 2.11
CA ARG A 181 -0.55 -5.49 2.41
C ARG A 181 -0.24 -5.81 3.87
N GLU A 182 -1.03 -5.25 4.78
CA GLU A 182 -0.85 -5.54 6.20
C GLU A 182 -1.11 -7.01 6.53
N ASN A 183 -2.21 -7.56 6.00
CA ASN A 183 -2.52 -8.97 6.18
C ASN A 183 -1.39 -9.88 5.65
N LEU A 184 -0.86 -9.57 4.47
CA LEU A 184 0.26 -10.33 3.88
C LEU A 184 1.53 -10.24 4.73
N ARG A 185 1.84 -9.05 5.28
CA ARG A 185 2.98 -8.87 6.20
C ARG A 185 2.79 -9.64 7.51
N MET A 186 1.57 -9.60 8.06
CA MET A 186 1.25 -10.36 9.28
C MET A 186 1.34 -11.85 9.05
N MET A 187 0.83 -12.36 7.93
CA MET A 187 0.93 -13.78 7.56
C MET A 187 2.39 -14.20 7.45
N LYS A 188 3.21 -13.43 6.74
CA LYS A 188 4.64 -13.71 6.60
C LYS A 188 5.37 -13.68 7.94
N ALA A 189 5.11 -12.69 8.79
CA ALA A 189 5.72 -12.62 10.12
C ALA A 189 5.32 -13.81 11.00
N LEU A 190 4.09 -14.31 10.86
CA LEU A 190 3.62 -15.50 11.56
C LEU A 190 4.32 -16.77 11.04
N GLU A 191 4.46 -16.92 9.72
CA GLU A 191 5.18 -18.04 9.09
C GLU A 191 6.65 -18.08 9.58
N ASP A 192 7.35 -16.93 9.52
CA ASP A 192 8.74 -16.81 9.98
C ASP A 192 8.88 -17.14 11.47
N ALA A 193 7.91 -16.73 12.30
CA ALA A 193 7.89 -17.05 13.74
C ALA A 193 7.66 -18.54 14.00
N LEU A 194 6.75 -19.18 13.25
CA LEU A 194 6.48 -20.61 13.33
C LEU A 194 7.68 -21.43 12.88
N GLU A 195 8.34 -21.05 11.79
CA GLU A 195 9.56 -21.71 11.34
C GLU A 195 10.67 -21.64 12.38
N THR A 196 10.88 -20.46 12.97
CA THR A 196 11.85 -20.25 14.05
C THR A 196 11.51 -21.12 15.27
N ALA A 197 10.26 -21.22 15.67
CA ALA A 197 9.82 -22.04 16.79
C ALA A 197 10.03 -23.53 16.52
N ASN A 198 9.74 -23.99 15.31
CA ASN A 198 9.97 -25.39 14.90
C ASN A 198 11.45 -25.74 14.91
N LEU A 199 12.34 -24.88 14.36
CA LEU A 199 13.78 -25.06 14.38
C LEU A 199 14.31 -25.12 15.82
N ASN A 200 13.84 -24.26 16.72
CA ASN A 200 14.20 -24.29 18.12
C ASN A 200 13.76 -25.60 18.79
N GLY A 201 12.57 -26.11 18.45
CA GLY A 201 12.08 -27.41 18.91
C GLY A 201 12.97 -28.58 18.46
N GLU A 202 13.36 -28.60 17.19
CA GLU A 202 14.26 -29.61 16.63
C GLU A 202 15.66 -29.57 17.27
N ILE A 203 16.19 -28.38 17.54
CA ILE A 203 17.46 -28.17 18.22
C ILE A 203 17.36 -28.73 19.65
N ILE A 204 16.31 -28.38 20.38
CA ILE A 204 16.08 -28.87 21.75
C ILE A 204 15.95 -30.39 21.75
N ASP A 205 15.21 -31.01 20.83
CA ASP A 205 15.06 -32.44 20.68
C ASP A 205 16.42 -33.14 20.38
N SER A 206 17.21 -32.51 19.52
CA SER A 206 18.55 -33.01 19.16
C SER A 206 19.53 -32.95 20.36
N ILE A 207 19.50 -31.84 21.11
CA ILE A 207 20.32 -31.67 22.31
C ILE A 207 19.84 -32.62 23.41
N SER A 208 18.52 -32.82 23.57
CA SER A 208 17.95 -33.71 24.58
C SER A 208 18.35 -35.18 24.40
N LYS A 209 18.70 -35.57 23.17
CA LYS A 209 19.27 -36.90 22.87
C LYS A 209 20.71 -37.03 23.34
N LEU A 210 21.43 -35.91 23.46
CA LEU A 210 22.83 -35.87 23.92
C LEU A 210 22.97 -35.58 25.43
N TYR A 211 22.01 -34.84 25.95
CA TYR A 211 22.01 -34.42 27.36
C TYR A 211 20.80 -34.98 28.10
N TRP A 212 21.06 -35.41 29.32
CA TRP A 212 20.07 -36.05 30.17
C TRP A 212 18.95 -35.13 30.62
N LEU A 213 19.23 -33.79 30.67
CA LEU A 213 18.32 -32.81 31.21
C LEU A 213 18.63 -31.42 30.64
N ILE A 214 17.56 -30.69 30.21
CA ILE A 214 17.67 -29.32 29.72
C ILE A 214 16.70 -28.43 30.50
N TYR A 215 17.22 -27.34 31.06
CA TYR A 215 16.46 -26.34 31.78
C TYR A 215 16.48 -25.01 31.06
N ARG A 216 15.34 -24.27 31.15
CA ARG A 216 15.25 -22.86 30.84
C ARG A 216 15.25 -22.06 32.14
N MET A 217 16.07 -21.02 32.25
CA MET A 217 16.10 -20.14 33.41
C MET A 217 15.58 -18.76 33.02
N ASN A 218 14.65 -18.22 33.81
CA ASN A 218 14.25 -16.82 33.72
C ASN A 218 15.22 -15.99 34.58
N LEU A 219 16.00 -15.12 33.94
CA LEU A 219 17.03 -14.31 34.60
C LEU A 219 16.47 -13.17 35.47
N GLU A 220 15.23 -12.75 35.23
CA GLU A 220 14.58 -11.71 36.05
C GLU A 220 13.98 -12.26 37.33
N THR A 221 13.39 -13.43 37.27
CA THR A 221 12.71 -14.06 38.40
C THR A 221 13.55 -15.08 39.13
N GLY A 222 14.67 -15.54 38.54
CA GLY A 222 15.51 -16.61 39.05
C GLY A 222 14.84 -17.98 39.01
N THR A 223 13.68 -18.12 38.35
CA THR A 223 12.99 -19.40 38.23
C THR A 223 13.52 -20.19 37.05
N TYR A 224 13.47 -21.51 37.11
CA TYR A 224 13.85 -22.40 36.02
C TYR A 224 12.75 -23.42 35.76
N GLU A 225 12.65 -23.80 34.50
CA GLU A 225 11.68 -24.74 33.97
C GLU A 225 12.41 -25.85 33.22
N GLU A 226 12.02 -27.09 33.47
CA GLU A 226 12.53 -28.24 32.72
C GLU A 226 11.91 -28.24 31.30
N ILE A 227 12.77 -28.29 30.28
CA ILE A 227 12.33 -28.31 28.87
C ILE A 227 12.28 -29.73 28.33
N SER A 228 13.27 -30.56 28.70
CA SER A 228 13.37 -31.94 28.24
C SER A 228 14.16 -32.78 29.25
N ALA A 229 13.66 -33.98 29.51
CA ALA A 229 14.39 -35.03 30.26
C ALA A 229 14.60 -36.21 29.32
N GLY A 230 15.82 -36.77 29.28
CA GLY A 230 16.13 -37.95 28.51
C GLY A 230 15.27 -39.15 28.93
N ASN A 231 14.87 -39.99 27.96
CA ASN A 231 13.92 -41.08 28.13
C ASN A 231 14.39 -42.26 29.06
N GLU A 232 15.56 -42.21 29.64
CA GLU A 232 16.03 -43.22 30.61
C GLU A 232 15.90 -42.66 32.03
N MET A 233 14.83 -43.03 32.70
CA MET A 233 14.74 -42.86 34.14
C MET A 233 15.84 -43.70 34.83
N HIS A 234 16.96 -43.09 35.18
CA HIS A 234 17.79 -43.64 36.19
C HIS A 234 17.02 -43.61 37.52
N LYS A 235 16.66 -44.80 38.01
CA LYS A 235 16.17 -44.94 39.37
C LYS A 235 17.19 -44.29 40.32
N PRO A 236 16.75 -43.47 41.31
CA PRO A 236 17.66 -42.93 42.29
C PRO A 236 18.36 -44.07 42.99
N VAL A 237 19.70 -44.02 42.98
CA VAL A 237 20.51 -44.93 43.78
C VAL A 237 20.31 -44.51 45.23
N SER A 238 19.55 -45.31 45.97
CA SER A 238 19.46 -45.16 47.45
C SER A 238 20.78 -45.56 48.02
N TYR A 239 21.43 -44.61 48.69
CA TYR A 239 22.51 -44.88 49.64
C TYR A 239 21.95 -45.22 51.06
#